data_4e9e158ed5563b80171aefca8295f866
#
_entry.id   4e9e158ed5563b80171aefca8295f866
#
_cell.length_a   1.000
_cell.length_b   1.000
_cell.length_c   1.000
_cell.angle_alpha   90.00
_cell.angle_beta   90.00
_cell.angle_gamma   90.00
#
_symmetry.space_group_name_H-M   'P 1'
#
loop_
_entity.id
_entity.type
_entity.pdbx_description
1 polymer ?
#
loop_
_entity_poly.entity_id
_entity_poly.type
_entity_poly.pdbx_seq_one_letter_code
_entity_poly.pdbx_strand_id
1 'polypeptide(L)'
;MSREPELSPVPWTARDNAKGVAVVIAFLVVIMLLTAIASVMIAFTLLGSEAFLELGPDGVRDYIASDDFTKYLVIVGLAGTLVLEGAILFTVWRFSVAKYRCGWGTLGFRYVKLRDALRLALVVVGACVLVNFLYAVVVSLLGVESLEPTPLPFDYDPHGASLALLAVLSLIIAPFAEETFFRGFLFTGLGKRFGYSWGAVLSALLFALAHLQMAALVPIFVLGLLLAWLYARTGSLWPCIFTHLFYNSIALLFMI
;
A
#
# COMPACT_ATOMS: atom_id res chain seq x y z
N MET A 1 -24.91 -12.08 21.64
CA MET A 1 -24.61 -10.96 20.73
C MET A 1 -23.34 -10.29 21.25
N SER A 2 -22.19 -10.53 20.66
CA SER A 2 -20.95 -9.82 20.99
C SER A 2 -21.13 -8.37 20.53
N ARG A 3 -20.98 -7.40 21.45
CA ARG A 3 -21.00 -5.97 21.10
C ARG A 3 -19.94 -5.73 20.03
N GLU A 4 -20.30 -4.99 18.98
CA GLU A 4 -19.31 -4.51 18.02
C GLU A 4 -18.19 -3.77 18.76
N PRO A 5 -16.92 -3.90 18.33
CA PRO A 5 -15.83 -3.16 18.96
C PRO A 5 -16.09 -1.66 18.81
N GLU A 6 -16.08 -0.93 19.91
CA GLU A 6 -16.20 0.53 19.88
C GLU A 6 -14.85 1.13 19.44
N LEU A 7 -14.86 1.82 18.30
CA LEU A 7 -13.71 2.61 17.87
C LEU A 7 -13.48 3.79 18.81
N SER A 8 -12.23 4.05 19.14
CA SER A 8 -11.90 5.26 19.92
C SER A 8 -12.43 6.51 19.22
N PRO A 9 -13.08 7.43 19.94
CA PRO A 9 -13.61 8.66 19.34
C PRO A 9 -12.49 9.49 18.72
N VAL A 10 -12.69 9.91 17.47
CA VAL A 10 -11.75 10.76 16.72
C VAL A 10 -12.39 12.11 16.40
N PRO A 11 -11.63 13.23 16.34
CA PRO A 11 -12.18 14.53 16.06
C PRO A 11 -12.51 14.75 14.57
N TRP A 12 -11.79 14.09 13.65
CA TRP A 12 -12.02 14.25 12.20
C TRP A 12 -13.30 13.57 11.71
N THR A 13 -13.72 13.98 10.54
CA THR A 13 -14.99 13.59 9.93
C THR A 13 -14.78 12.81 8.63
N ALA A 14 -15.82 12.14 8.12
CA ALA A 14 -15.81 11.50 6.81
C ALA A 14 -15.51 12.50 5.67
N ARG A 15 -15.83 13.81 5.83
CA ARG A 15 -15.45 14.86 4.88
C ARG A 15 -13.93 15.09 4.87
N ASP A 16 -13.27 15.00 6.02
CA ASP A 16 -11.81 15.08 6.10
C ASP A 16 -11.16 13.86 5.45
N ASN A 17 -11.72 12.68 5.67
CA ASN A 17 -11.31 11.46 4.99
C ASN A 17 -11.42 11.60 3.46
N ALA A 18 -12.56 12.08 2.94
CA ALA A 18 -12.76 12.29 1.51
C ALA A 18 -11.74 13.29 0.92
N LYS A 19 -11.46 14.39 1.63
CA LYS A 19 -10.41 15.34 1.23
C LYS A 19 -9.03 14.71 1.24
N GLY A 20 -8.72 13.91 2.28
CA GLY A 20 -7.45 13.18 2.38
C GLY A 20 -7.28 12.21 1.21
N VAL A 21 -8.29 11.41 0.89
CA VAL A 21 -8.27 10.50 -0.27
C VAL A 21 -8.07 11.28 -1.57
N ALA A 22 -8.79 12.38 -1.79
CA ALA A 22 -8.64 13.20 -2.99
C ALA A 22 -7.21 13.77 -3.14
N VAL A 23 -6.60 14.21 -2.04
CA VAL A 23 -5.21 14.71 -2.03
C VAL A 23 -4.23 13.58 -2.37
N VAL A 24 -4.38 12.38 -1.76
CA VAL A 24 -3.51 11.23 -2.06
C VAL A 24 -3.65 10.80 -3.52
N ILE A 25 -4.87 10.75 -4.07
CA ILE A 25 -5.10 10.45 -5.49
C ILE A 25 -4.43 11.51 -6.38
N ALA A 26 -4.54 12.80 -6.05
CA ALA A 26 -3.88 13.85 -6.81
C ALA A 26 -2.35 13.69 -6.81
N PHE A 27 -1.74 13.38 -5.65
CA PHE A 27 -0.31 13.09 -5.57
C PHE A 27 0.06 11.85 -6.39
N LEU A 28 -0.72 10.76 -6.31
CA LEU A 28 -0.49 9.55 -7.10
C LEU A 28 -0.47 9.87 -8.60
N VAL A 29 -1.48 10.61 -9.11
CA VAL A 29 -1.53 11.00 -10.52
C VAL A 29 -0.33 11.85 -10.93
N VAL A 30 0.04 12.84 -10.10
CA VAL A 30 1.22 13.68 -10.37
C VAL A 30 2.50 12.85 -10.38
N ILE A 31 2.67 11.94 -9.43
CA ILE A 31 3.84 11.05 -9.37
C ILE A 31 3.90 10.14 -10.59
N MET A 32 2.78 9.54 -11.01
CA MET A 32 2.73 8.70 -12.21
C MET A 32 3.13 9.50 -13.47
N LEU A 33 2.64 10.73 -13.62
CA LEU A 33 3.02 11.61 -14.73
C LEU A 33 4.51 11.98 -14.70
N LEU A 34 5.03 12.33 -13.52
CA LEU A 34 6.45 12.66 -13.35
C LEU A 34 7.35 11.44 -13.60
N THR A 35 6.93 10.25 -13.18
CA THR A 35 7.63 8.99 -13.45
C THR A 35 7.67 8.70 -14.95
N ALA A 36 6.56 8.87 -15.65
CA ALA A 36 6.50 8.69 -17.10
C ALA A 36 7.41 9.69 -17.83
N ILE A 37 7.37 10.97 -17.46
CA ILE A 37 8.26 12.01 -18.03
C ILE A 37 9.72 11.68 -17.74
N ALA A 38 10.07 11.32 -16.51
CA ALA A 38 11.43 10.95 -16.13
C ALA A 38 11.93 9.75 -16.95
N SER A 39 11.11 8.74 -17.18
CA SER A 39 11.44 7.57 -17.99
C SER A 39 11.78 7.96 -19.44
N VAL A 40 10.97 8.81 -20.06
CA VAL A 40 11.23 9.32 -21.42
C VAL A 40 12.51 10.15 -21.45
N MET A 41 12.73 11.02 -20.47
CA MET A 41 13.96 11.84 -20.38
C MET A 41 15.22 11.02 -20.18
N ILE A 42 15.15 9.95 -19.38
CA ILE A 42 16.26 9.02 -19.19
C ILE A 42 16.54 8.28 -20.51
N ALA A 43 15.49 7.78 -21.20
CA ALA A 43 15.65 7.12 -22.50
C ALA A 43 16.32 8.06 -23.53
N PHE A 44 15.85 9.32 -23.61
CA PHE A 44 16.45 10.35 -24.46
C PHE A 44 17.94 10.58 -24.15
N THR A 45 18.29 10.62 -22.87
CA THR A 45 19.67 10.87 -22.44
C THR A 45 20.59 9.68 -22.74
N LEU A 46 20.08 8.45 -22.56
CA LEU A 46 20.87 7.22 -22.76
C LEU A 46 21.07 6.89 -24.24
N LEU A 47 20.05 7.08 -25.07
CA LEU A 47 20.10 6.82 -26.51
C LEU A 47 20.82 7.93 -27.28
N GLY A 48 20.79 9.15 -26.76
CA GLY A 48 21.18 10.35 -27.52
C GLY A 48 20.06 10.84 -28.44
N SER A 49 20.17 12.12 -28.85
CA SER A 49 19.06 12.79 -29.55
C SER A 49 18.75 12.19 -30.94
N GLU A 50 19.79 11.79 -31.69
CA GLU A 50 19.61 11.23 -33.04
C GLU A 50 18.93 9.86 -32.98
N ALA A 51 19.46 8.90 -32.22
CA ALA A 51 18.89 7.58 -32.09
C ALA A 51 17.46 7.60 -31.48
N PHE A 52 17.22 8.50 -30.51
CA PHE A 52 15.89 8.66 -29.91
C PHE A 52 14.84 9.12 -30.94
N LEU A 53 15.20 10.07 -31.81
CA LEU A 53 14.30 10.58 -32.84
C LEU A 53 14.08 9.58 -33.99
N GLU A 54 15.10 8.78 -34.33
CA GLU A 54 15.01 7.72 -35.35
C GLU A 54 14.09 6.56 -34.93
N LEU A 55 14.07 6.22 -33.64
CA LEU A 55 13.22 5.13 -33.13
C LEU A 55 11.72 5.42 -33.26
N GLY A 56 11.33 6.68 -33.25
CA GLY A 56 9.92 7.07 -33.19
C GLY A 56 9.22 6.61 -31.88
N PRO A 57 7.93 6.89 -31.71
CA PRO A 57 7.20 6.61 -30.47
C PRO A 57 7.16 5.13 -30.09
N ASP A 58 6.97 4.22 -31.06
CA ASP A 58 6.89 2.78 -30.82
C ASP A 58 8.25 2.22 -30.41
N GLY A 59 9.33 2.58 -31.12
CA GLY A 59 10.67 2.12 -30.76
C GLY A 59 11.15 2.65 -29.40
N VAL A 60 10.77 3.88 -29.01
CA VAL A 60 11.02 4.42 -27.65
C VAL A 60 10.25 3.60 -26.61
N ARG A 61 9.00 3.25 -26.89
CA ARG A 61 8.20 2.41 -26.00
C ARG A 61 8.85 1.04 -25.81
N ASP A 62 9.27 0.39 -26.89
CA ASP A 62 9.93 -0.92 -26.84
C ASP A 62 11.26 -0.85 -26.08
N TYR A 63 12.03 0.23 -26.27
CA TYR A 63 13.25 0.45 -25.51
C TYR A 63 13.00 0.62 -24.01
N ILE A 64 11.98 1.40 -23.63
CA ILE A 64 11.60 1.59 -22.23
C ILE A 64 11.11 0.27 -21.61
N ALA A 65 10.51 -0.61 -22.39
CA ALA A 65 10.08 -1.95 -21.95
C ALA A 65 11.21 -2.99 -21.94
N SER A 66 12.42 -2.65 -22.38
CA SER A 66 13.56 -3.57 -22.42
C SER A 66 14.15 -3.83 -21.02
N ASP A 67 14.78 -4.99 -20.85
CA ASP A 67 15.46 -5.37 -19.59
C ASP A 67 16.54 -4.37 -19.20
N ASP A 68 17.30 -3.86 -20.19
CA ASP A 68 18.36 -2.87 -19.97
C ASP A 68 17.84 -1.57 -19.36
N PHE A 69 16.61 -1.19 -19.71
CA PHE A 69 15.98 0.04 -19.18
C PHE A 69 15.20 -0.19 -17.88
N THR A 70 14.74 -1.41 -17.62
CA THR A 70 13.88 -1.75 -16.46
C THR A 70 14.51 -1.36 -15.12
N LYS A 71 15.83 -1.46 -14.96
CA LYS A 71 16.55 -1.00 -13.76
C LYS A 71 16.31 0.49 -13.43
N TYR A 72 16.22 1.33 -14.45
CA TYR A 72 15.95 2.78 -14.26
C TYR A 72 14.47 2.99 -13.87
N LEU A 73 13.56 2.25 -14.51
CA LEU A 73 12.13 2.28 -14.16
C LEU A 73 11.89 1.89 -12.71
N VAL A 74 12.55 0.84 -12.24
CA VAL A 74 12.45 0.37 -10.85
C VAL A 74 12.94 1.46 -9.89
N ILE A 75 14.10 2.06 -10.13
CA ILE A 75 14.63 3.11 -9.25
C ILE A 75 13.70 4.33 -9.22
N VAL A 76 13.23 4.79 -10.39
CA VAL A 76 12.32 5.94 -10.49
C VAL A 76 10.97 5.61 -9.83
N GLY A 77 10.45 4.39 -10.02
CA GLY A 77 9.23 3.92 -9.38
C GLY A 77 9.36 3.87 -7.85
N LEU A 78 10.45 3.30 -7.33
CA LEU A 78 10.71 3.25 -5.89
C LEU A 78 10.87 4.65 -5.29
N ALA A 79 11.54 5.58 -6.00
CA ALA A 79 11.62 6.97 -5.57
C ALA A 79 10.24 7.65 -5.56
N GLY A 80 9.41 7.39 -6.58
CA GLY A 80 8.03 7.86 -6.63
C GLY A 80 7.19 7.32 -5.46
N THR A 81 7.34 6.03 -5.14
CA THR A 81 6.68 5.42 -3.99
C THR A 81 7.09 6.10 -2.68
N LEU A 82 8.39 6.36 -2.48
CA LEU A 82 8.87 7.08 -1.28
C LEU A 82 8.20 8.46 -1.13
N VAL A 83 8.07 9.21 -2.23
CA VAL A 83 7.40 10.51 -2.24
C VAL A 83 5.90 10.35 -1.92
N LEU A 84 5.26 9.32 -2.46
CA LEU A 84 3.84 9.02 -2.20
C LEU A 84 3.60 8.71 -0.71
N GLU A 85 4.44 7.89 -0.09
CA GLU A 85 4.32 7.57 1.34
C GLU A 85 4.50 8.82 2.22
N GLY A 86 5.43 9.68 1.86
CA GLY A 86 5.58 11.00 2.49
C GLY A 86 4.33 11.87 2.36
N ALA A 87 3.71 11.89 1.16
CA ALA A 87 2.47 12.62 0.90
C ALA A 87 1.27 12.04 1.68
N ILE A 88 1.21 10.73 1.83
CA ILE A 88 0.22 10.03 2.66
C ILE A 88 0.33 10.48 4.12
N LEU A 89 1.52 10.43 4.70
CA LEU A 89 1.76 10.87 6.08
C LEU A 89 1.49 12.37 6.28
N PHE A 90 1.90 13.21 5.32
CA PHE A 90 1.58 14.63 5.33
C PHE A 90 0.07 14.88 5.32
N THR A 91 -0.67 14.13 4.50
CA THR A 91 -2.13 14.20 4.40
C THR A 91 -2.80 13.86 5.72
N VAL A 92 -2.38 12.76 6.37
CA VAL A 92 -2.88 12.40 7.70
C VAL A 92 -2.59 13.52 8.69
N TRP A 93 -1.34 13.97 8.76
CA TRP A 93 -0.96 15.06 9.66
C TRP A 93 -1.82 16.30 9.44
N ARG A 94 -2.03 16.72 8.18
CA ARG A 94 -2.77 17.94 7.79
C ARG A 94 -4.24 17.88 8.16
N PHE A 95 -4.91 16.74 7.91
CA PHE A 95 -6.37 16.61 8.09
C PHE A 95 -6.78 16.03 9.44
N SER A 96 -5.85 15.56 10.24
CA SER A 96 -6.09 15.10 11.61
C SER A 96 -5.31 15.91 12.64
N VAL A 97 -4.04 15.61 12.83
CA VAL A 97 -3.20 16.14 13.92
C VAL A 97 -3.14 17.68 13.91
N ALA A 98 -2.76 18.27 12.77
CA ALA A 98 -2.62 19.72 12.66
C ALA A 98 -3.96 20.45 12.73
N LYS A 99 -4.97 19.94 12.00
CA LYS A 99 -6.30 20.57 11.94
C LYS A 99 -7.00 20.58 13.31
N TYR A 100 -6.93 19.49 14.04
CA TYR A 100 -7.64 19.30 15.30
C TYR A 100 -6.75 19.49 16.54
N ARG A 101 -5.47 19.81 16.34
CA ARG A 101 -4.48 20.00 17.41
C ARG A 101 -4.43 18.81 18.38
N CYS A 102 -4.58 17.58 17.85
CA CYS A 102 -4.53 16.35 18.64
C CYS A 102 -3.18 15.66 18.51
N GLY A 103 -2.87 14.77 19.45
CA GLY A 103 -1.62 13.98 19.40
C GLY A 103 -1.74 12.75 18.49
N TRP A 104 -0.59 12.19 18.10
CA TRP A 104 -0.48 10.95 17.33
C TRP A 104 -1.17 9.74 18.01
N GLY A 105 -1.27 9.76 19.35
CA GLY A 105 -2.02 8.76 20.10
C GLY A 105 -3.50 8.67 19.72
N THR A 106 -4.10 9.76 19.18
CA THR A 106 -5.48 9.76 18.68
C THR A 106 -5.64 8.92 17.42
N LEU A 107 -4.57 8.78 16.62
CA LEU A 107 -4.52 7.89 15.44
C LEU A 107 -4.31 6.41 15.83
N GLY A 108 -3.98 6.12 17.09
CA GLY A 108 -3.74 4.76 17.55
C GLY A 108 -2.27 4.44 17.83
N PHE A 109 -1.35 5.41 17.83
CA PHE A 109 0.00 5.20 18.34
C PHE A 109 -0.01 5.08 19.87
N ARG A 110 -0.47 3.91 20.35
CA ARG A 110 -0.68 3.62 21.79
C ARG A 110 -0.02 2.31 22.16
N TYR A 111 0.38 2.22 23.42
CA TYR A 111 0.90 0.98 23.98
C TYR A 111 -0.17 -0.12 23.97
N VAL A 112 0.23 -1.33 23.69
CA VAL A 112 -0.55 -2.55 23.80
C VAL A 112 0.31 -3.65 24.41
N LYS A 113 -0.29 -4.55 25.18
CA LYS A 113 0.45 -5.71 25.73
C LYS A 113 0.91 -6.61 24.58
N LEU A 114 2.23 -6.80 24.48
CA LEU A 114 2.86 -7.54 23.39
C LEU A 114 2.27 -8.95 23.19
N ARG A 115 1.98 -9.65 24.27
CA ARG A 115 1.41 -11.02 24.22
C ARG A 115 0.05 -11.05 23.51
N ASP A 116 -0.82 -10.07 23.79
CA ASP A 116 -2.17 -10.01 23.21
C ASP A 116 -2.10 -9.57 21.73
N ALA A 117 -1.25 -8.60 21.43
CA ALA A 117 -0.96 -8.16 20.09
C ALA A 117 -0.41 -9.29 19.20
N LEU A 118 0.59 -10.04 19.72
CA LEU A 118 1.23 -11.12 18.98
C LEU A 118 0.26 -12.25 18.65
N ARG A 119 -0.59 -12.65 19.59
CA ARG A 119 -1.61 -13.69 19.35
C ARG A 119 -2.55 -13.32 18.22
N LEU A 120 -3.07 -12.08 18.24
CA LEU A 120 -3.99 -11.60 17.23
C LEU A 120 -3.28 -11.42 15.88
N ALA A 121 -2.04 -10.92 15.87
CA ALA A 121 -1.21 -10.81 14.68
C ALA A 121 -0.97 -12.15 14.00
N LEU A 122 -0.63 -13.21 14.77
CA LEU A 122 -0.45 -14.56 14.23
C LEU A 122 -1.75 -15.13 13.60
N VAL A 123 -2.91 -14.84 14.20
CA VAL A 123 -4.20 -15.21 13.59
C VAL A 123 -4.41 -14.49 12.27
N VAL A 124 -4.11 -13.19 12.20
CA VAL A 124 -4.23 -12.40 10.96
C VAL A 124 -3.30 -12.93 9.89
N VAL A 125 -2.02 -13.14 10.20
CA VAL A 125 -1.04 -13.68 9.23
C VAL A 125 -1.47 -15.05 8.73
N GLY A 126 -1.85 -15.97 9.64
CA GLY A 126 -2.31 -17.31 9.25
C GLY A 126 -3.55 -17.26 8.34
N ALA A 127 -4.51 -16.38 8.64
CA ALA A 127 -5.68 -16.17 7.80
C ALA A 127 -5.31 -15.59 6.42
N CYS A 128 -4.39 -14.63 6.35
CA CYS A 128 -3.91 -14.07 5.08
C CYS A 128 -3.20 -15.12 4.23
N VAL A 129 -2.31 -15.93 4.81
CA VAL A 129 -1.62 -17.02 4.10
C VAL A 129 -2.64 -18.03 3.56
N LEU A 130 -3.63 -18.41 4.36
CA LEU A 130 -4.69 -19.32 3.92
C LEU A 130 -5.50 -18.71 2.76
N VAL A 131 -5.88 -17.43 2.85
CA VAL A 131 -6.65 -16.75 1.78
C VAL A 131 -5.84 -16.68 0.50
N ASN A 132 -4.53 -16.34 0.56
CA ASN A 132 -3.67 -16.33 -0.62
C ASN A 132 -3.57 -17.72 -1.25
N PHE A 133 -3.38 -18.75 -0.45
CA PHE A 133 -3.32 -20.14 -0.93
C PHE A 133 -4.64 -20.53 -1.63
N LEU A 134 -5.78 -20.30 -0.98
CA LEU A 134 -7.08 -20.62 -1.55
C LEU A 134 -7.35 -19.80 -2.83
N TYR A 135 -6.98 -18.53 -2.84
CA TYR A 135 -7.10 -17.69 -4.02
C TYR A 135 -6.27 -18.22 -5.20
N ALA A 136 -4.99 -18.56 -4.96
CA ALA A 136 -4.13 -19.13 -5.99
C ALA A 136 -4.69 -20.45 -6.54
N VAL A 137 -5.19 -21.34 -5.69
CA VAL A 137 -5.83 -22.60 -6.11
C VAL A 137 -7.07 -22.32 -6.97
N VAL A 138 -7.94 -21.40 -6.56
CA VAL A 138 -9.16 -21.07 -7.33
C VAL A 138 -8.81 -20.47 -8.68
N VAL A 139 -7.87 -19.53 -8.75
CA VAL A 139 -7.44 -18.89 -10.00
C VAL A 139 -6.85 -19.92 -10.95
N SER A 140 -5.98 -20.81 -10.45
CA SER A 140 -5.38 -21.90 -11.24
C SER A 140 -6.45 -22.88 -11.78
N LEU A 141 -7.43 -23.27 -10.95
CA LEU A 141 -8.52 -24.16 -11.38
C LEU A 141 -9.44 -23.51 -12.43
N LEU A 142 -9.61 -22.19 -12.39
CA LEU A 142 -10.42 -21.44 -13.35
C LEU A 142 -9.67 -21.14 -14.65
N GLY A 143 -8.33 -21.29 -14.67
CA GLY A 143 -7.48 -21.00 -15.83
C GLY A 143 -7.48 -19.52 -16.22
N VAL A 144 -7.63 -18.60 -15.25
CA VAL A 144 -7.66 -17.15 -15.51
C VAL A 144 -6.27 -16.57 -15.29
N GLU A 145 -5.41 -16.68 -16.29
CA GLU A 145 -3.99 -16.22 -16.23
C GLU A 145 -3.85 -14.75 -15.79
N SER A 146 -4.77 -13.87 -16.18
CA SER A 146 -4.74 -12.44 -15.79
C SER A 146 -4.94 -12.19 -14.29
N LEU A 147 -5.38 -13.19 -13.53
CA LEU A 147 -5.55 -13.14 -12.09
C LEU A 147 -4.48 -13.94 -11.33
N GLU A 148 -3.54 -14.55 -12.03
CA GLU A 148 -2.41 -15.21 -11.37
C GLU A 148 -1.56 -14.17 -10.64
N PRO A 149 -1.26 -14.41 -9.35
CA PRO A 149 -0.42 -13.51 -8.58
C PRO A 149 0.98 -13.44 -9.20
N THR A 150 1.34 -12.31 -9.75
CA THR A 150 2.71 -12.03 -10.19
C THR A 150 3.47 -11.34 -9.08
N PRO A 151 4.69 -11.80 -8.76
CA PRO A 151 5.45 -11.22 -7.65
C PRO A 151 5.78 -9.73 -7.87
N LEU A 152 6.19 -9.37 -9.06
CA LEU A 152 6.45 -7.97 -9.46
C LEU A 152 5.76 -7.69 -10.80
N PRO A 153 5.37 -6.42 -11.04
CA PRO A 153 4.79 -6.02 -12.33
C PRO A 153 5.81 -6.03 -13.48
N PHE A 154 7.08 -6.40 -13.23
CA PHE A 154 8.19 -6.44 -14.17
C PHE A 154 8.99 -7.72 -13.99
N ASP A 155 9.47 -8.31 -15.10
CA ASP A 155 10.47 -9.40 -15.10
C ASP A 155 11.85 -8.85 -14.71
N TYR A 156 11.96 -8.25 -13.54
CA TYR A 156 13.20 -7.68 -13.02
C TYR A 156 13.55 -8.34 -11.69
N ASP A 157 14.75 -8.93 -11.65
CA ASP A 157 15.35 -9.45 -10.42
C ASP A 157 16.06 -8.30 -9.66
N PRO A 158 15.46 -7.75 -8.60
CA PRO A 158 16.07 -6.67 -7.85
C PRO A 158 17.31 -7.18 -7.09
N HIS A 159 18.46 -6.51 -7.30
CA HIS A 159 19.71 -6.84 -6.62
C HIS A 159 20.44 -5.58 -6.12
N GLY A 160 21.35 -5.76 -5.17
CA GLY A 160 22.14 -4.64 -4.63
C GLY A 160 21.29 -3.53 -4.04
N ALA A 161 21.50 -2.30 -4.48
CA ALA A 161 20.82 -1.11 -3.91
C ALA A 161 19.31 -1.08 -4.20
N SER A 162 18.85 -1.59 -5.33
CA SER A 162 17.43 -1.63 -5.67
C SER A 162 16.66 -2.60 -4.76
N LEU A 163 17.24 -3.78 -4.47
CA LEU A 163 16.67 -4.72 -3.51
C LEU A 163 16.62 -4.11 -2.10
N ALA A 164 17.71 -3.45 -1.66
CA ALA A 164 17.74 -2.80 -0.35
C ALA A 164 16.68 -1.70 -0.24
N LEU A 165 16.52 -0.87 -1.27
CA LEU A 165 15.51 0.18 -1.30
C LEU A 165 14.09 -0.40 -1.32
N LEU A 166 13.85 -1.42 -2.15
CA LEU A 166 12.57 -2.16 -2.17
C LEU A 166 12.23 -2.73 -0.80
N ALA A 167 13.19 -3.39 -0.14
CA ALA A 167 12.99 -3.95 1.20
C ALA A 167 12.67 -2.86 2.24
N VAL A 168 13.41 -1.75 2.27
CA VAL A 168 13.13 -0.65 3.20
C VAL A 168 11.75 -0.04 2.95
N LEU A 169 11.40 0.20 1.69
CA LEU A 169 10.09 0.74 1.34
C LEU A 169 8.98 -0.23 1.72
N SER A 170 9.03 -1.48 1.25
CA SER A 170 7.93 -2.45 1.42
C SER A 170 7.79 -2.98 2.84
N LEU A 171 8.88 -3.06 3.61
CA LEU A 171 8.84 -3.62 4.96
C LEU A 171 8.67 -2.57 6.06
N ILE A 172 9.13 -1.35 5.85
CA ILE A 172 9.16 -0.33 6.92
C ILE A 172 8.29 0.87 6.57
N ILE A 173 8.60 1.54 5.47
CA ILE A 173 8.01 2.85 5.16
C ILE A 173 6.54 2.72 4.77
N ALA A 174 6.23 1.84 3.79
CA ALA A 174 4.86 1.66 3.33
C ALA A 174 3.95 1.12 4.43
N PRO A 175 4.26 0.04 5.19
CA PRO A 175 3.40 -0.41 6.27
C PRO A 175 3.14 0.67 7.33
N PHE A 176 4.15 1.49 7.64
CA PHE A 176 3.96 2.58 8.60
C PHE A 176 3.01 3.66 8.08
N ALA A 177 3.22 4.14 6.86
CA ALA A 177 2.40 5.20 6.27
C ALA A 177 0.98 4.72 5.95
N GLU A 178 0.86 3.53 5.36
CA GLU A 178 -0.41 2.94 4.98
C GLU A 178 -1.28 2.62 6.19
N GLU A 179 -0.75 1.99 7.25
CA GLU A 179 -1.54 1.72 8.45
C GLU A 179 -1.98 3.00 9.14
N THR A 180 -1.10 4.02 9.15
CA THR A 180 -1.44 5.34 9.69
C THR A 180 -2.59 5.98 8.92
N PHE A 181 -2.60 5.86 7.60
CA PHE A 181 -3.66 6.41 6.74
C PHE A 181 -4.94 5.56 6.77
N PHE A 182 -4.83 4.26 6.47
CA PHE A 182 -6.01 3.42 6.30
C PHE A 182 -6.67 3.04 7.64
N ARG A 183 -5.91 2.72 8.68
CA ARG A 183 -6.46 2.33 9.99
C ARG A 183 -6.58 3.49 10.95
N GLY A 184 -5.52 4.29 11.06
CA GLY A 184 -5.51 5.44 11.96
C GLY A 184 -6.47 6.54 11.53
N PHE A 185 -6.50 6.89 10.25
CA PHE A 185 -7.25 8.05 9.74
C PHE A 185 -8.55 7.66 9.03
N LEU A 186 -8.52 6.84 7.98
CA LEU A 186 -9.71 6.51 7.19
C LEU A 186 -10.71 5.66 7.97
N PHE A 187 -10.30 4.50 8.45
CA PHE A 187 -11.18 3.56 9.13
C PHE A 187 -11.88 4.20 10.33
N THR A 188 -11.15 4.94 11.15
CA THR A 188 -11.72 5.59 12.33
C THR A 188 -12.72 6.70 11.97
N GLY A 189 -12.42 7.51 10.96
CA GLY A 189 -13.32 8.57 10.51
C GLY A 189 -14.55 8.05 9.77
N LEU A 190 -14.39 7.02 8.92
CA LEU A 190 -15.50 6.34 8.25
C LEU A 190 -16.36 5.55 9.24
N GLY A 191 -15.73 4.86 10.18
CA GLY A 191 -16.41 4.10 11.24
C GLY A 191 -17.26 5.00 12.13
N LYS A 192 -16.79 6.20 12.47
CA LYS A 192 -17.58 7.21 13.18
C LYS A 192 -18.85 7.60 12.41
N ARG A 193 -18.82 7.62 11.08
CA ARG A 193 -19.95 8.07 10.24
C ARG A 193 -20.91 6.95 9.88
N PHE A 194 -20.38 5.76 9.54
CA PHE A 194 -21.11 4.67 8.92
C PHE A 194 -21.18 3.40 9.78
N GLY A 195 -20.59 3.44 10.98
CA GLY A 195 -20.45 2.27 11.84
C GLY A 195 -19.20 1.44 11.51
N TYR A 196 -18.84 0.55 12.45
CA TYR A 196 -17.64 -0.28 12.38
C TYR A 196 -17.53 -1.07 11.08
N SER A 197 -18.56 -1.83 10.74
CA SER A 197 -18.52 -2.77 9.61
C SER A 197 -18.31 -2.05 8.27
N TRP A 198 -19.07 -0.99 8.01
CA TRP A 198 -18.91 -0.20 6.79
C TRP A 198 -17.61 0.59 6.77
N GLY A 199 -17.17 1.09 7.91
CA GLY A 199 -15.84 1.74 8.00
C GLY A 199 -14.72 0.79 7.64
N ALA A 200 -14.75 -0.45 8.12
CA ALA A 200 -13.77 -1.48 7.81
C ALA A 200 -13.80 -1.85 6.31
N VAL A 201 -15.00 -2.12 5.76
CA VAL A 201 -15.15 -2.49 4.34
C VAL A 201 -14.67 -1.37 3.41
N LEU A 202 -15.09 -0.13 3.64
CA LEU A 202 -14.71 0.99 2.78
C LEU A 202 -13.19 1.29 2.87
N SER A 203 -12.62 1.24 4.08
CA SER A 203 -11.17 1.43 4.26
C SER A 203 -10.37 0.31 3.59
N ALA A 204 -10.79 -0.95 3.74
CA ALA A 204 -10.13 -2.09 3.10
C ALA A 204 -10.26 -2.08 1.58
N LEU A 205 -11.41 -1.65 1.05
CA LEU A 205 -11.59 -1.51 -0.40
C LEU A 205 -10.67 -0.43 -0.99
N LEU A 206 -10.60 0.73 -0.35
CA LEU A 206 -9.69 1.80 -0.77
C LEU A 206 -8.23 1.36 -0.65
N PHE A 207 -7.88 0.58 0.38
CA PHE A 207 -6.56 -0.01 0.53
C PHE A 207 -6.21 -0.93 -0.63
N ALA A 208 -7.10 -1.86 -0.99
CA ALA A 208 -6.88 -2.78 -2.09
C ALA A 208 -6.79 -2.07 -3.45
N LEU A 209 -7.68 -1.10 -3.71
CA LEU A 209 -7.67 -0.32 -4.95
C LEU A 209 -6.40 0.55 -5.10
N ALA A 210 -5.84 1.05 -4.00
CA ALA A 210 -4.62 1.86 -4.03
C ALA A 210 -3.39 1.09 -4.54
N HIS A 211 -3.40 -0.25 -4.46
CA HIS A 211 -2.31 -1.09 -4.96
C HIS A 211 -2.29 -1.24 -6.49
N LEU A 212 -3.37 -0.88 -7.19
CA LEU A 212 -3.51 -0.93 -8.65
C LEU A 212 -3.20 -2.31 -9.29
N GLN A 213 -3.32 -3.40 -8.52
CA GLN A 213 -3.05 -4.78 -8.93
C GLN A 213 -4.34 -5.60 -8.91
N MET A 214 -4.92 -5.84 -10.08
CA MET A 214 -6.18 -6.60 -10.18
C MET A 214 -6.03 -8.04 -9.69
N ALA A 215 -4.90 -8.68 -9.98
CA ALA A 215 -4.59 -10.04 -9.53
C ALA A 215 -4.50 -10.17 -8.00
N ALA A 216 -4.11 -9.13 -7.30
CA ALA A 216 -3.97 -9.12 -5.85
C ALA A 216 -5.15 -8.44 -5.12
N LEU A 217 -6.17 -7.96 -5.85
CA LEU A 217 -7.27 -7.16 -5.29
C LEU A 217 -7.98 -7.88 -4.13
N VAL A 218 -8.33 -9.15 -4.32
CA VAL A 218 -9.06 -9.94 -3.32
C VAL A 218 -8.18 -10.24 -2.10
N PRO A 219 -6.95 -10.78 -2.24
CA PRO A 219 -6.05 -10.97 -1.11
C PRO A 219 -5.77 -9.69 -0.32
N ILE A 220 -5.48 -8.57 -0.99
CA ILE A 220 -5.19 -7.29 -0.33
C ILE A 220 -6.45 -6.72 0.35
N PHE A 221 -7.61 -6.88 -0.23
CA PHE A 221 -8.87 -6.49 0.41
C PHE A 221 -9.10 -7.26 1.71
N VAL A 222 -8.87 -8.58 1.71
CA VAL A 222 -9.00 -9.41 2.92
C VAL A 222 -7.95 -9.04 3.96
N LEU A 223 -6.69 -8.82 3.57
CA LEU A 223 -5.66 -8.28 4.46
C LEU A 223 -6.15 -6.95 5.07
N GLY A 224 -6.72 -6.06 4.26
CA GLY A 224 -7.29 -4.80 4.69
C GLY A 224 -8.35 -4.93 5.77
N LEU A 225 -9.28 -5.87 5.61
CA LEU A 225 -10.33 -6.18 6.60
C LEU A 225 -9.75 -6.74 7.90
N LEU A 226 -8.79 -7.66 7.79
CA LEU A 226 -8.17 -8.30 8.95
C LEU A 226 -7.32 -7.31 9.77
N LEU A 227 -6.63 -6.38 9.11
CA LEU A 227 -5.89 -5.31 9.79
C LEU A 227 -6.85 -4.29 10.44
N ALA A 228 -7.98 -3.96 9.82
CA ALA A 228 -9.01 -3.13 10.45
C ALA A 228 -9.62 -3.80 11.69
N TRP A 229 -9.86 -5.13 11.63
CA TRP A 229 -10.28 -5.93 12.77
C TRP A 229 -9.21 -5.93 13.88
N LEU A 230 -7.93 -6.12 13.53
CA LEU A 230 -6.82 -6.11 14.48
C LEU A 230 -6.69 -4.76 15.19
N TYR A 231 -6.81 -3.66 14.42
CA TYR A 231 -6.83 -2.31 14.98
C TYR A 231 -8.00 -2.11 15.96
N ALA A 232 -9.20 -2.53 15.58
CA ALA A 232 -10.38 -2.39 16.44
C ALA A 232 -10.28 -3.22 17.76
N ARG A 233 -9.60 -4.37 17.69
CA ARG A 233 -9.37 -5.23 18.88
C ARG A 233 -8.29 -4.70 19.80
N THR A 234 -7.29 -4.01 19.26
CA THR A 234 -6.12 -3.56 20.03
C THR A 234 -6.15 -2.08 20.38
N GLY A 235 -6.87 -1.27 19.60
CA GLY A 235 -6.86 0.19 19.68
C GLY A 235 -5.49 0.79 19.35
N SER A 236 -4.59 0.02 18.73
CA SER A 236 -3.20 0.41 18.46
C SER A 236 -2.80 0.12 17.03
N LEU A 237 -2.03 1.05 16.43
CA LEU A 237 -1.44 0.87 15.10
C LEU A 237 -0.26 -0.09 15.10
N TRP A 238 0.47 -0.19 16.21
CA TRP A 238 1.69 -1.00 16.24
C TRP A 238 1.49 -2.46 15.84
N PRO A 239 0.45 -3.18 16.36
CA PRO A 239 0.18 -4.54 15.90
C PRO A 239 -0.12 -4.62 14.40
N CYS A 240 -0.83 -3.64 13.85
CA CYS A 240 -1.15 -3.61 12.42
C CYS A 240 0.11 -3.39 11.57
N ILE A 241 0.95 -2.42 11.94
CA ILE A 241 2.22 -2.13 11.26
C ILE A 241 3.13 -3.35 11.27
N PHE A 242 3.35 -3.99 12.43
CA PHE A 242 4.20 -5.18 12.52
C PHE A 242 3.62 -6.40 11.81
N THR A 243 2.30 -6.58 11.84
CA THR A 243 1.64 -7.66 11.10
C THR A 243 1.77 -7.46 9.60
N HIS A 244 1.59 -6.24 9.11
CA HIS A 244 1.74 -5.86 7.71
C HIS A 244 3.20 -6.04 7.24
N LEU A 245 4.17 -5.52 8.02
CA LEU A 245 5.60 -5.73 7.78
C LEU A 245 5.92 -7.22 7.65
N PHE A 246 5.44 -8.04 8.58
CA PHE A 246 5.70 -9.48 8.57
C PHE A 246 5.06 -10.18 7.36
N TYR A 247 3.83 -9.79 7.00
CA TYR A 247 3.17 -10.28 5.80
C TYR A 247 3.95 -9.92 4.52
N ASN A 248 4.40 -8.67 4.39
CA ASN A 248 5.23 -8.24 3.28
C ASN A 248 6.61 -8.93 3.25
N SER A 249 7.17 -9.26 4.43
CA SER A 249 8.41 -10.04 4.51
C SER A 249 8.24 -11.43 3.92
N ILE A 250 7.11 -12.10 4.21
CA ILE A 250 6.79 -13.39 3.59
C ILE A 250 6.67 -13.23 2.08
N ALA A 251 5.91 -12.24 1.61
CA ALA A 251 5.76 -11.99 0.18
C ALA A 251 7.13 -11.75 -0.50
N LEU A 252 7.98 -10.91 0.08
CA LEU A 252 9.30 -10.62 -0.46
C LEU A 252 10.20 -11.87 -0.52
N LEU A 253 10.13 -12.77 0.47
CA LEU A 253 10.89 -14.02 0.47
C LEU A 253 10.48 -14.99 -0.64
N PHE A 254 9.24 -14.93 -1.11
CA PHE A 254 8.78 -15.73 -2.25
C PHE A 254 9.03 -15.05 -3.60
N MET A 255 9.52 -13.81 -3.61
CA MET A 255 9.90 -13.06 -4.80
C MET A 255 11.38 -13.25 -5.17
N ILE A 256 12.22 -13.58 -4.18
CA ILE A 256 13.68 -13.78 -4.33
C ILE A 256 13.96 -15.27 -4.43
#